data_0f3a3e8a188e0b02324bf7139e314103
#
_entry.id   0f3a3e8a188e0b02324bf7139e314103
#
_cell.length_a   1.000
_cell.length_b   1.000
_cell.length_c   1.000
_cell.angle_alpha   90.00
_cell.angle_beta   90.00
_cell.angle_gamma   90.00
#
_symmetry.space_group_name_H-M   'P 1'
#
loop_
_entity.id
_entity.type
_entity.pdbx_description
1 polymer ?
#
loop_
_entity_poly.entity_id
_entity_poly.type
_entity_poly.pdbx_seq_one_letter_code
_entity_poly.pdbx_strand_id
1 'polypeptide(L)'
;CTNNYQQAYRWADRRSADGLVNVYRYVENPDLKILRFPEMSDEWLDFIAKCRAGETHPYDIVEDPMADDTIWDYVNGFTSGQISREAFWALAKFKHPTHQISFHTVNALHCLTFERSESIHDRKAEK
;
A
#
# COMPACT_ATOMS: atom_id res chain seq x y z
N CYS A 1 2.04 -4.58 -1.98
CA CYS A 1 1.29 -5.81 -1.66
C CYS A 1 0.15 -5.54 -0.69
N THR A 2 -0.87 -6.35 -0.74
CA THR A 2 -2.01 -6.25 0.17
C THR A 2 -2.35 -7.65 0.70
N ASN A 3 -2.93 -7.71 1.90
CA ASN A 3 -3.53 -8.93 2.43
C ASN A 3 -5.04 -8.99 2.14
N ASN A 4 -5.55 -8.03 1.38
CA ASN A 4 -6.97 -7.96 1.00
C ASN A 4 -7.13 -8.48 -0.42
N TYR A 5 -7.63 -9.70 -0.55
CA TYR A 5 -7.79 -10.37 -1.84
C TYR A 5 -8.73 -9.59 -2.78
N GLN A 6 -9.84 -9.08 -2.23
CA GLN A 6 -10.82 -8.33 -3.02
C GLN A 6 -10.19 -7.07 -3.64
N GLN A 7 -9.32 -6.41 -2.91
CA GLN A 7 -8.62 -5.23 -3.41
C GLN A 7 -7.65 -5.61 -4.53
N ALA A 8 -6.88 -6.68 -4.36
CA ALA A 8 -5.96 -7.16 -5.39
C ALA A 8 -6.72 -7.52 -6.67
N TYR A 9 -7.85 -8.20 -6.54
CA TYR A 9 -8.71 -8.57 -7.66
C TYR A 9 -9.23 -7.33 -8.38
N ARG A 10 -9.77 -6.36 -7.65
CA ARG A 10 -10.31 -5.13 -8.25
C ARG A 10 -9.23 -4.33 -8.98
N TRP A 11 -8.03 -4.28 -8.42
CA TRP A 11 -6.91 -3.60 -9.04
C TRP A 11 -6.52 -4.27 -10.36
N ALA A 12 -6.43 -5.59 -10.38
CA ALA A 12 -6.11 -6.35 -11.59
C ALA A 12 -7.20 -6.16 -12.66
N ASP A 13 -8.47 -6.17 -12.26
CA ASP A 13 -9.61 -5.99 -13.16
C ASP A 13 -9.61 -4.59 -13.81
N ARG A 14 -9.24 -3.56 -13.04
CA ARG A 14 -9.15 -2.19 -13.56
C ARG A 14 -8.03 -2.03 -14.59
N ARG A 15 -6.94 -2.80 -14.46
CA ARG A 15 -5.77 -2.69 -15.32
C ARG A 15 -5.92 -3.39 -16.64
N SER A 16 -6.57 -4.55 -16.67
CA SER A 16 -6.71 -5.37 -17.86
C SER A 16 -7.79 -6.43 -17.66
N ALA A 17 -8.51 -6.76 -18.73
CA ALA A 17 -9.42 -7.90 -18.72
C ALA A 17 -8.68 -9.22 -18.49
N ASP A 18 -7.38 -9.27 -18.83
CA ASP A 18 -6.52 -10.43 -18.65
C ASP A 18 -5.60 -10.28 -17.44
N GLY A 19 -5.98 -9.44 -16.48
CA GLY A 19 -5.19 -9.20 -15.28
C GLY A 19 -4.96 -10.46 -14.46
N LEU A 20 -3.85 -10.47 -13.72
CA LEU A 20 -3.47 -11.57 -12.85
C LEU A 20 -3.33 -11.08 -11.41
N VAL A 21 -3.72 -11.93 -10.48
CA VAL A 21 -3.42 -11.76 -9.06
C VAL A 21 -2.33 -12.76 -8.69
N ASN A 22 -1.20 -12.26 -8.24
CA ASN A 22 -0.09 -13.08 -7.79
C ASN A 22 -0.19 -13.29 -6.29
N VAL A 23 -0.13 -14.52 -5.84
CA VAL A 23 -0.26 -14.87 -4.43
C VAL A 23 1.10 -15.30 -3.90
N TYR A 24 1.53 -14.69 -2.79
CA TYR A 24 2.79 -14.96 -2.12
C TYR A 24 2.52 -15.37 -0.69
N ARG A 25 3.36 -16.29 -0.18
CA ARG A 25 3.43 -16.57 1.24
C ARG A 25 4.42 -15.58 1.86
N TYR A 26 4.00 -14.92 2.92
CA TYR A 26 4.85 -14.01 3.68
C TYR A 26 5.20 -14.65 5.02
N VAL A 27 6.50 -14.71 5.30
CA VAL A 27 7.01 -15.16 6.61
C VAL A 27 7.88 -14.06 7.17
N GLU A 28 7.43 -13.47 8.26
CA GLU A 28 8.12 -12.34 8.87
C GLU A 28 9.49 -12.76 9.42
N ASN A 29 10.52 -11.96 9.14
CA ASN A 29 11.84 -12.14 9.69
C ASN A 29 12.06 -11.08 10.79
N PRO A 30 12.19 -11.48 12.07
CA PRO A 30 12.32 -10.51 13.16
C PRO A 30 13.62 -9.72 13.14
N ASP A 31 14.61 -10.12 12.35
CA ASP A 31 15.88 -9.39 12.21
C ASP A 31 15.76 -8.18 11.27
N LEU A 32 14.66 -8.05 10.54
CA LEU A 32 14.44 -6.93 9.63
C LEU A 32 13.84 -5.73 10.37
N LYS A 33 14.11 -4.54 9.84
CA LYS A 33 13.52 -3.29 10.34
C LYS A 33 12.16 -3.11 9.70
N ILE A 34 11.10 -3.23 10.49
CA ILE A 34 9.72 -3.14 10.03
C ILE A 34 9.06 -1.94 10.69
N LEU A 35 8.53 -1.05 9.86
CA LEU A 35 7.76 0.11 10.33
C LEU A 35 6.28 -0.19 10.09
N ARG A 36 5.47 -0.04 11.14
CA ARG A 36 4.03 -0.30 11.07
C ARG A 36 3.25 0.93 11.48
N PHE A 37 2.30 1.32 10.63
CA PHE A 37 1.31 2.34 10.95
C PHE A 37 -0.06 1.65 10.96
N PRO A 38 -0.68 1.46 12.13
CA PRO A 38 -1.97 0.76 12.21
C PRO A 38 -3.10 1.57 11.60
N GLU A 39 -2.94 2.89 11.50
CA GLU A 39 -3.95 3.79 10.93
C GLU A 39 -3.27 5.02 10.36
N MET A 40 -4.02 5.83 9.61
CA MET A 40 -3.54 7.13 9.16
C MET A 40 -3.32 8.03 10.38
N SER A 41 -2.11 8.58 10.49
CA SER A 41 -1.70 9.44 11.58
C SER A 41 -0.80 10.55 11.06
N ASP A 42 -0.48 11.53 11.91
CA ASP A 42 0.47 12.57 11.52
C ASP A 42 1.83 11.97 11.18
N GLU A 43 2.28 10.97 11.94
CA GLU A 43 3.54 10.28 11.68
C GLU A 43 3.52 9.58 10.32
N TRP A 44 2.41 8.93 9.99
CA TRP A 44 2.24 8.31 8.67
C TRP A 44 2.27 9.35 7.56
N LEU A 45 1.53 10.46 7.74
CA LEU A 45 1.49 11.53 6.73
C LEU A 45 2.87 12.12 6.51
N ASP A 46 3.60 12.41 7.58
CA ASP A 46 4.97 12.92 7.49
C ASP A 46 5.90 11.93 6.80
N PHE A 47 5.76 10.63 7.12
CA PHE A 47 6.56 9.58 6.50
C PHE A 47 6.35 9.52 5.00
N ILE A 48 5.09 9.46 4.52
CA ILE A 48 4.83 9.37 3.08
C ILE A 48 5.17 10.68 2.37
N ALA A 49 5.04 11.83 3.03
CA ALA A 49 5.47 13.10 2.45
C ALA A 49 6.98 13.10 2.18
N LYS A 50 7.78 12.59 3.11
CA LYS A 50 9.23 12.45 2.94
C LYS A 50 9.57 11.47 1.81
N CYS A 51 8.87 10.35 1.74
CA CYS A 51 9.07 9.38 0.65
C CYS A 51 8.74 9.99 -0.71
N ARG A 52 7.69 10.80 -0.80
CA ARG A 52 7.33 11.52 -2.03
C ARG A 52 8.38 12.54 -2.43
N ALA A 53 9.06 13.14 -1.44
CA ALA A 53 10.16 14.07 -1.68
C ALA A 53 11.46 13.37 -2.10
N GLY A 54 11.47 12.04 -2.16
CA GLY A 54 12.64 11.27 -2.58
C GLY A 54 13.60 10.94 -1.44
N GLU A 55 13.21 11.18 -0.19
CA GLU A 55 14.04 10.84 0.95
C GLU A 55 14.05 9.33 1.19
N THR A 56 15.21 8.80 1.55
CA THR A 56 15.36 7.38 1.87
C THR A 56 15.03 7.14 3.35
N HIS A 57 14.74 5.88 3.67
CA HIS A 57 14.46 5.45 5.04
C HIS A 57 15.20 4.14 5.33
N PRO A 58 15.43 3.81 6.62
CA PRO A 58 16.20 2.63 7.00
C PRO A 58 15.38 1.34 7.09
N TYR A 59 14.10 1.37 6.73
CA TYR A 59 13.21 0.23 6.92
C TYR A 59 13.26 -0.74 5.76
N ASP A 60 13.25 -2.03 6.08
CA ASP A 60 13.17 -3.10 5.09
C ASP A 60 11.73 -3.28 4.59
N ILE A 61 10.77 -3.18 5.50
CA ILE A 61 9.34 -3.38 5.24
C ILE A 61 8.56 -2.24 5.90
N VAL A 62 7.54 -1.75 5.20
CA VAL A 62 6.60 -0.79 5.76
C VAL A 62 5.18 -1.34 5.60
N GLU A 63 4.46 -1.45 6.71
CA GLU A 63 3.04 -1.80 6.73
C GLU A 63 2.25 -0.55 7.10
N ASP A 64 1.39 -0.10 6.20
CA ASP A 64 0.67 1.16 6.42
C ASP A 64 -0.66 1.17 5.69
N PRO A 65 -1.53 2.16 6.00
CA PRO A 65 -2.75 2.36 5.22
C PRO A 65 -2.43 2.65 3.77
N MET A 66 -3.18 2.02 2.85
CA MET A 66 -3.01 2.24 1.43
C MET A 66 -3.71 3.53 1.02
N ALA A 67 -2.96 4.47 0.44
CA ALA A 67 -3.54 5.67 -0.13
C ALA A 67 -4.13 5.32 -1.50
N ASP A 68 -5.47 5.32 -1.61
CA ASP A 68 -6.15 5.21 -2.89
C ASP A 68 -5.97 6.51 -3.69
N ASP A 69 -6.55 6.58 -4.89
CA ASP A 69 -6.39 7.74 -5.76
C ASP A 69 -6.84 9.04 -5.08
N THR A 70 -7.94 8.99 -4.31
CA THR A 70 -8.47 10.16 -3.61
C THR A 70 -7.54 10.61 -2.50
N ILE A 71 -7.06 9.67 -1.68
CA ILE A 71 -6.12 9.98 -0.60
C ILE A 71 -4.81 10.49 -1.17
N TRP A 72 -4.34 9.91 -2.30
CA TRP A 72 -3.13 10.39 -2.97
C TRP A 72 -3.27 11.83 -3.43
N ASP A 73 -4.43 12.23 -3.94
CA ASP A 73 -4.68 13.63 -4.32
C ASP A 73 -4.54 14.56 -3.12
N TYR A 74 -5.05 14.14 -1.96
CA TYR A 74 -4.91 14.92 -0.72
C TYR A 74 -3.45 14.97 -0.25
N VAL A 75 -2.73 13.86 -0.34
CA VAL A 75 -1.31 13.83 0.00
C VAL A 75 -0.51 14.77 -0.92
N ASN A 76 -0.78 14.72 -2.22
CA ASN A 76 -0.12 15.60 -3.18
C ASN A 76 -0.43 17.08 -2.90
N GLY A 77 -1.67 17.40 -2.53
CA GLY A 77 -2.04 18.76 -2.14
C GLY A 77 -1.28 19.22 -0.91
N PHE A 78 -1.14 18.33 0.08
CA PHE A 78 -0.38 18.62 1.29
C PHE A 78 1.12 18.80 1.00
N THR A 79 1.72 17.90 0.25
CA THR A 79 3.17 17.97 -0.05
C THR A 79 3.54 19.15 -0.92
N SER A 80 2.65 19.59 -1.80
CA SER A 80 2.86 20.76 -2.66
C SER A 80 2.53 22.09 -1.98
N GLY A 81 2.03 22.06 -0.75
CA GLY A 81 1.65 23.25 -0.01
C GLY A 81 0.31 23.85 -0.40
N GLN A 82 -0.47 23.19 -1.24
CA GLN A 82 -1.79 23.68 -1.65
C GLN A 82 -2.83 23.57 -0.55
N ILE A 83 -2.71 22.57 0.34
CA ILE A 83 -3.57 22.42 1.51
C ILE A 83 -2.73 22.27 2.76
N SER A 84 -3.27 22.71 3.89
CA SER A 84 -2.63 22.56 5.19
C SER A 84 -2.83 21.16 5.74
N ARG A 85 -2.12 20.83 6.82
CA ARG A 85 -2.31 19.58 7.55
C ARG A 85 -3.75 19.45 8.04
N GLU A 86 -4.30 20.53 8.58
CA GLU A 86 -5.68 20.56 9.07
C GLU A 86 -6.67 20.29 7.93
N ALA A 87 -6.44 20.89 6.77
CA ALA A 87 -7.28 20.65 5.59
C ALA A 87 -7.18 19.19 5.12
N PHE A 88 -5.96 18.61 5.13
CA PHE A 88 -5.79 17.20 4.80
C PHE A 88 -6.65 16.32 5.69
N TRP A 89 -6.56 16.50 7.00
CA TRP A 89 -7.32 15.66 7.94
C TRP A 89 -8.84 15.88 7.83
N ALA A 90 -9.27 17.09 7.53
CA ALA A 90 -10.69 17.36 7.29
C ALA A 90 -11.21 16.60 6.07
N LEU A 91 -10.42 16.54 4.98
CA LEU A 91 -10.76 15.82 3.77
C LEU A 91 -10.71 14.30 3.96
N ALA A 92 -9.76 13.81 4.74
CA ALA A 92 -9.54 12.39 4.96
C ALA A 92 -10.39 11.81 6.09
N LYS A 93 -11.18 12.63 6.78
CA LYS A 93 -11.90 12.27 8.01
C LYS A 93 -12.74 11.00 7.89
N PHE A 94 -13.40 10.81 6.74
CA PHE A 94 -14.30 9.69 6.53
C PHE A 94 -13.68 8.60 5.65
N LYS A 95 -12.36 8.64 5.43
CA LYS A 95 -11.67 7.63 4.63
C LYS A 95 -11.22 6.48 5.52
N HIS A 96 -11.47 5.26 5.06
CA HIS A 96 -11.09 4.04 5.77
C HIS A 96 -10.30 3.14 4.82
N PRO A 97 -9.01 3.49 4.59
CA PRO A 97 -8.20 2.74 3.63
C PRO A 97 -7.89 1.33 4.12
N THR A 98 -7.66 0.43 3.17
CA THR A 98 -7.09 -0.87 3.46
C THR A 98 -5.60 -0.72 3.75
N HIS A 99 -4.97 -1.80 4.23
CA HIS A 99 -3.55 -1.80 4.51
C HIS A 99 -2.75 -2.40 3.35
N GLN A 100 -1.50 -1.98 3.25
CA GLN A 100 -0.53 -2.50 2.30
C GLN A 100 0.77 -2.86 3.01
N ILE A 101 1.58 -3.70 2.36
CA ILE A 101 2.92 -4.04 2.80
C ILE A 101 3.87 -3.70 1.66
N SER A 102 4.87 -2.88 1.94
CA SER A 102 5.89 -2.48 0.97
C SER A 102 7.23 -3.11 1.34
N PHE A 103 7.92 -3.67 0.36
CA PHE A 103 9.22 -4.34 0.53
C PHE A 103 10.29 -3.49 -0.14
N HIS A 104 11.26 -3.01 0.64
CA HIS A 104 12.21 -1.99 0.19
C HIS A 104 13.64 -2.49 0.03
N THR A 105 13.94 -3.71 0.45
CA THR A 105 15.27 -4.31 0.34
C THR A 105 15.18 -5.72 -0.20
N VAL A 106 16.33 -6.23 -0.69
CA VAL A 106 16.42 -7.62 -1.14
C VAL A 106 16.14 -8.59 0.02
N ASN A 107 16.64 -8.26 1.21
CA ASN A 107 16.39 -9.09 2.40
C ASN A 107 14.88 -9.16 2.73
N ALA A 108 14.16 -8.04 2.53
CA ALA A 108 12.72 -8.03 2.72
C ALA A 108 12.02 -8.94 1.71
N LEU A 109 12.47 -8.94 0.45
CA LEU A 109 11.88 -9.78 -0.58
C LEU A 109 12.06 -11.27 -0.31
N HIS A 110 13.09 -11.65 0.43
CA HIS A 110 13.30 -13.04 0.84
C HIS A 110 12.23 -13.56 1.80
N CYS A 111 11.43 -12.67 2.39
CA CYS A 111 10.28 -13.05 3.22
C CYS A 111 9.09 -13.53 2.40
N LEU A 112 9.13 -13.34 1.09
CA LEU A 112 8.06 -13.73 0.18
C LEU A 112 8.42 -14.99 -0.57
N THR A 113 7.48 -15.94 -0.62
CA THR A 113 7.58 -17.13 -1.46
C THR A 113 6.40 -17.11 -2.41
N PHE A 114 6.71 -17.13 -3.71
CA PHE A 114 5.64 -17.16 -4.72
C PHE A 114 4.89 -18.49 -4.62
N GLU A 115 3.57 -18.43 -4.59
CA GLU A 115 2.72 -19.62 -4.54
C GLU A 115 2.01 -19.90 -5.86
N ARG A 116 1.31 -18.90 -6.39
CA ARG A 116 0.54 -19.08 -7.61
C ARG A 116 0.10 -17.75 -8.20
N SER A 117 -0.28 -17.77 -9.47
CA SER A 117 -0.98 -16.70 -10.14
C SER A 117 -2.43 -17.12 -10.38
N GLU A 118 -3.35 -16.21 -10.21
CA GLU A 118 -4.77 -16.43 -10.47
C GLU A 118 -5.25 -15.43 -11.53
N SER A 119 -5.89 -15.94 -12.59
CA SER A 119 -6.49 -15.08 -13.60
C SER A 119 -7.82 -14.53 -13.09
N ILE A 120 -8.04 -13.23 -13.24
CA ILE A 120 -9.34 -12.62 -12.92
C ILE A 120 -10.44 -13.15 -13.84
N HIS A 121 -10.08 -13.54 -15.06
CA HIS A 121 -11.02 -14.09 -16.03
C HIS A 121 -11.59 -15.43 -15.54
N ASP A 122 -10.73 -16.32 -15.04
CA ASP A 122 -11.14 -17.60 -14.48
C ASP A 122 -12.05 -17.42 -13.27
N ARG A 123 -11.70 -16.45 -12.42
CA ARG A 123 -12.51 -16.14 -11.23
C ARG A 123 -13.88 -15.61 -11.61
N LYS A 124 -13.99 -14.79 -12.66
CA LYS A 124 -15.29 -14.32 -13.16
C LYS A 124 -16.13 -15.46 -13.71
N ALA A 125 -15.52 -16.45 -14.31
CA ALA A 125 -16.21 -17.61 -14.85
C ALA A 125 -16.77 -18.51 -13.76
N GLU A 126 -16.19 -18.51 -12.57
CA GLU A 126 -16.67 -19.28 -11.41
C GLU A 126 -17.95 -18.73 -10.78
N LYS A 127 -18.28 -17.49 -11.12
CA LYS A 127 -19.51 -16.86 -10.64
C LYS A 127 -20.64 -17.06 -11.61
#